data_806a146f3e875dfcf49f33f637e58d41
#
_entry.id   806a146f3e875dfcf49f33f637e58d41
#
_cell.length_a   1.000
_cell.length_b   1.000
_cell.length_c   1.000
_cell.angle_alpha   90.00
_cell.angle_beta   90.00
_cell.angle_gamma   90.00
#
_symmetry.space_group_name_H-M   'P 1'
#
loop_
_entity.id
_entity.type
_entity.pdbx_description
1 polymer ?
#
loop_
_entity_poly.entity_id
_entity_poly.type
_entity_poly.pdbx_seq_one_letter_code
_entity_poly.pdbx_strand_id
1 'polypeptide(L)'
;MNDIEADIEADIDDYLARYAGTLTSYDAQAAADLWGSPGMILNDQQGAGVLESREAMASGLEQSYPLYRKLGLASVGYERLSHEQLSDTIFLVRVRWLFYDKDGNQMTDSLASYILRRGDEGLRAFVCVPADDAEKLQALATEKGVSLFDETA
;
A
#
# COMPACT_ATOMS: atom_id res chain seq x y z
N MET A 1 -4.20 11.47 -28.18
CA MET A 1 -4.05 11.88 -27.05
C MET A 1 -4.47 10.93 -26.11
N ASN A 2 -5.36 10.30 -26.40
CA ASN A 2 -5.86 9.34 -25.54
C ASN A 2 -4.94 8.16 -25.33
N ASP A 3 -4.01 7.88 -26.27
CA ASP A 3 -3.10 6.78 -26.09
C ASP A 3 -2.15 7.00 -24.94
N ILE A 4 -1.67 8.24 -24.75
CA ILE A 4 -0.77 8.53 -23.65
C ILE A 4 -1.51 8.40 -22.33
N GLU A 5 -2.74 8.90 -22.28
CA GLU A 5 -3.52 8.82 -21.06
C GLU A 5 -3.88 7.38 -20.75
N ALA A 6 -4.23 6.60 -21.76
CA ALA A 6 -4.54 5.19 -21.56
C ALA A 6 -3.32 4.41 -21.10
N ASP A 7 -2.12 4.75 -21.62
CA ASP A 7 -0.90 4.09 -21.19
C ASP A 7 -0.59 4.41 -19.73
N ILE A 8 -0.82 5.66 -19.29
CA ILE A 8 -0.59 6.03 -17.91
C ILE A 8 -1.55 5.28 -17.00
N GLU A 9 -2.83 5.19 -17.38
CA GLU A 9 -3.79 4.45 -16.58
C GLU A 9 -3.42 2.98 -16.47
N ALA A 10 -3.00 2.38 -17.59
CA ALA A 10 -2.60 0.98 -17.58
C ALA A 10 -1.36 0.77 -16.70
N ASP A 11 -0.40 1.69 -16.74
CA ASP A 11 0.79 1.59 -15.93
C ASP A 11 0.45 1.72 -14.45
N ILE A 12 -0.45 2.63 -14.10
CA ILE A 12 -0.86 2.80 -12.70
C ILE A 12 -1.60 1.56 -12.23
N ASP A 13 -2.52 1.04 -13.04
CA ASP A 13 -3.25 -0.16 -12.63
C ASP A 13 -2.32 -1.36 -12.50
N ASP A 14 -1.34 -1.50 -13.39
CA ASP A 14 -0.35 -2.56 -13.28
C ASP A 14 0.45 -2.40 -11.98
N TYR A 15 0.85 -1.18 -11.65
CA TYR A 15 1.59 -0.90 -10.43
C TYR A 15 0.77 -1.30 -9.21
N LEU A 16 -0.51 -0.89 -9.17
CA LEU A 16 -1.36 -1.20 -8.01
C LEU A 16 -1.61 -2.69 -7.89
N ALA A 17 -1.79 -3.38 -9.00
CA ALA A 17 -1.99 -4.83 -8.97
C ALA A 17 -0.75 -5.55 -8.47
N ARG A 18 0.44 -5.10 -8.87
CA ARG A 18 1.68 -5.69 -8.40
C ARG A 18 1.88 -5.43 -6.91
N TYR A 19 1.55 -4.22 -6.45
CA TYR A 19 1.68 -3.90 -5.03
C TYR A 19 0.73 -4.78 -4.22
N ALA A 20 -0.53 -4.91 -4.66
CA ALA A 20 -1.48 -5.79 -3.99
C ALA A 20 -0.97 -7.23 -3.94
N GLY A 21 -0.33 -7.67 -5.01
CA GLY A 21 0.24 -9.01 -5.07
C GLY A 21 1.34 -9.23 -4.05
N THR A 22 2.16 -8.20 -3.77
CA THR A 22 3.23 -8.35 -2.78
C THR A 22 2.66 -8.53 -1.38
N LEU A 23 1.55 -7.88 -1.07
CA LEU A 23 0.94 -8.06 0.23
C LEU A 23 0.22 -9.40 0.32
N THR A 24 -0.41 -9.83 -0.76
CA THR A 24 -1.05 -11.14 -0.82
C THR A 24 -0.03 -12.25 -0.54
N SER A 25 1.18 -12.11 -1.05
CA SER A 25 2.22 -13.12 -0.84
C SER A 25 3.12 -12.81 0.35
N TYR A 26 2.89 -11.70 1.06
CA TYR A 26 3.72 -11.28 2.18
C TYR A 26 5.20 -11.17 1.75
N ASP A 27 5.45 -10.51 0.62
CA ASP A 27 6.78 -10.41 0.06
C ASP A 27 7.29 -8.97 0.18
N ALA A 28 7.92 -8.67 1.32
CA ALA A 28 8.40 -7.33 1.61
C ALA A 28 9.50 -6.89 0.66
N GLN A 29 10.31 -7.82 0.16
CA GLN A 29 11.37 -7.45 -0.77
C GLN A 29 10.77 -6.98 -2.10
N ALA A 30 9.79 -7.70 -2.61
CA ALA A 30 9.13 -7.29 -3.85
C ALA A 30 8.38 -5.98 -3.65
N ALA A 31 7.75 -5.78 -2.48
CA ALA A 31 7.06 -4.52 -2.20
C ALA A 31 8.05 -3.36 -2.15
N ALA A 32 9.22 -3.57 -1.55
CA ALA A 32 10.22 -2.51 -1.49
C ALA A 32 10.74 -2.13 -2.87
N ASP A 33 10.70 -3.06 -3.84
CA ASP A 33 11.10 -2.75 -5.20
C ASP A 33 10.13 -1.80 -5.89
N LEU A 34 8.93 -1.64 -5.34
CA LEU A 34 7.94 -0.71 -5.88
C LEU A 34 8.04 0.67 -5.23
N TRP A 35 8.99 0.85 -4.34
CA TRP A 35 9.24 2.12 -3.67
C TRP A 35 10.56 2.73 -4.13
N GLY A 36 10.60 4.06 -4.17
CA GLY A 36 11.84 4.77 -4.36
C GLY A 36 12.53 5.00 -3.03
N SER A 37 13.78 5.39 -3.05
CA SER A 37 14.56 5.68 -1.84
C SER A 37 15.11 7.08 -1.93
N PRO A 38 14.90 7.92 -0.93
CA PRO A 38 14.13 7.62 0.27
C PRO A 38 12.63 7.62 -0.01
N GLY A 39 11.89 6.84 0.76
CA GLY A 39 10.43 6.84 0.67
C GLY A 39 9.84 7.39 1.96
N MET A 40 8.64 7.94 1.90
CA MET A 40 8.02 8.56 3.07
C MET A 40 6.61 8.07 3.26
N ILE A 41 6.26 7.75 4.50
CA ILE A 41 4.88 7.49 4.87
C ILE A 41 4.46 8.63 5.80
N LEU A 42 3.43 9.35 5.39
CA LEU A 42 3.00 10.56 6.08
C LEU A 42 1.57 10.35 6.56
N ASN A 43 1.37 10.38 7.87
CA ASN A 43 0.02 10.21 8.40
C ASN A 43 -0.25 11.18 9.54
N ASP A 44 -1.53 11.26 9.92
CA ASP A 44 -1.96 12.23 10.91
C ASP A 44 -1.42 11.97 12.31
N GLN A 45 -1.21 10.70 12.64
CA GLN A 45 -0.82 10.33 13.99
C GLN A 45 0.67 10.48 14.24
N GLN A 46 1.49 10.11 13.28
CA GLN A 46 2.92 10.05 13.49
C GLN A 46 3.72 11.06 12.68
N GLY A 47 3.06 11.78 11.79
CA GLY A 47 3.77 12.71 10.92
C GLY A 47 4.51 11.98 9.81
N ALA A 48 5.73 12.41 9.52
CA ALA A 48 6.49 11.88 8.42
C ALA A 48 7.49 10.84 8.88
N GLY A 49 7.37 9.63 8.36
CA GLY A 49 8.36 8.58 8.59
C GLY A 49 9.15 8.37 7.32
N VAL A 50 10.44 8.60 7.36
CA VAL A 50 11.30 8.48 6.18
C VAL A 50 12.07 7.17 6.24
N LEU A 51 12.01 6.42 5.15
CA LEU A 51 12.72 5.16 5.01
C LEU A 51 13.82 5.39 4.00
N GLU A 52 15.07 5.41 4.49
CA GLU A 52 16.19 5.94 3.72
C GLU A 52 16.67 5.02 2.63
N SER A 53 16.41 3.73 2.73
CA SER A 53 16.93 2.76 1.78
C SER A 53 15.90 1.71 1.46
N ARG A 54 16.17 0.93 0.42
CA ARG A 54 15.32 -0.18 0.05
C ARG A 54 15.23 -1.19 1.20
N GLU A 55 16.36 -1.43 1.89
CA GLU A 55 16.37 -2.37 3.00
C GLU A 55 15.52 -1.87 4.16
N ALA A 56 15.58 -0.57 4.45
CA ALA A 56 14.76 0.00 5.51
C ALA A 56 13.28 -0.10 5.15
N MET A 57 12.95 0.12 3.89
CA MET A 57 11.57 0.00 3.42
C MET A 57 11.07 -1.44 3.55
N ALA A 58 11.87 -2.41 3.12
CA ALA A 58 11.48 -3.81 3.22
C ALA A 58 11.26 -4.21 4.67
N SER A 59 12.15 -3.78 5.57
CA SER A 59 12.02 -4.09 6.98
C SER A 59 10.77 -3.46 7.58
N GLY A 60 10.50 -2.21 7.22
CA GLY A 60 9.31 -1.54 7.72
C GLY A 60 8.01 -2.19 7.24
N LEU A 61 7.97 -2.58 5.98
CA LEU A 61 6.79 -3.24 5.44
C LEU A 61 6.58 -4.61 6.10
N GLU A 62 7.68 -5.32 6.34
CA GLU A 62 7.59 -6.65 6.91
C GLU A 62 7.02 -6.62 8.32
N GLN A 63 7.21 -5.53 9.05
CA GLN A 63 6.75 -5.43 10.42
C GLN A 63 5.23 -5.48 10.55
N SER A 64 4.49 -5.18 9.49
CA SER A 64 3.03 -5.23 9.55
C SER A 64 2.48 -6.63 9.27
N TYR A 65 3.27 -7.51 8.71
CA TYR A 65 2.78 -8.80 8.24
C TYR A 65 2.26 -9.70 9.36
N PRO A 66 2.92 -9.80 10.53
CA PRO A 66 2.37 -10.64 11.59
C PRO A 66 0.95 -10.27 12.00
N LEU A 67 0.64 -8.97 12.04
CA LEU A 67 -0.69 -8.53 12.38
C LEU A 67 -1.67 -8.94 11.29
N TYR A 68 -1.32 -8.74 10.02
CA TYR A 68 -2.21 -9.13 8.93
C TYR A 68 -2.47 -10.64 8.96
N ARG A 69 -1.46 -11.45 9.27
CA ARG A 69 -1.64 -12.89 9.37
C ARG A 69 -2.59 -13.24 10.53
N LYS A 70 -2.44 -12.57 11.66
CA LYS A 70 -3.34 -12.79 12.78
C LYS A 70 -4.78 -12.45 12.42
N LEU A 71 -4.98 -11.43 11.61
CA LEU A 71 -6.32 -11.02 11.20
C LEU A 71 -6.91 -11.92 10.12
N GLY A 72 -6.10 -12.78 9.53
CA GLY A 72 -6.61 -13.72 8.53
C GLY A 72 -6.52 -13.22 7.10
N LEU A 73 -5.67 -12.25 6.85
CA LEU A 73 -5.54 -11.71 5.49
C LEU A 73 -4.98 -12.75 4.55
N ALA A 74 -5.71 -13.05 3.49
CA ALA A 74 -5.30 -14.04 2.50
C ALA A 74 -5.03 -13.41 1.13
N SER A 75 -5.73 -12.34 0.77
CA SER A 75 -5.46 -11.69 -0.50
C SER A 75 -5.85 -10.23 -0.45
N VAL A 76 -5.29 -9.44 -1.36
CA VAL A 76 -5.53 -8.01 -1.43
C VAL A 76 -5.90 -7.66 -2.85
N GLY A 77 -6.95 -6.88 -3.00
CA GLY A 77 -7.31 -6.29 -4.27
C GLY A 77 -7.23 -4.78 -4.17
N TYR A 78 -7.64 -4.10 -5.22
CA TYR A 78 -7.61 -2.64 -5.18
C TYR A 78 -8.70 -2.06 -6.06
N GLU A 79 -9.01 -0.81 -5.75
CA GLU A 79 -9.89 -0.01 -6.57
C GLU A 79 -9.20 1.33 -6.74
N ARG A 80 -8.85 1.69 -7.98
CA ARG A 80 -8.24 3.00 -8.23
C ARG A 80 -9.34 4.03 -8.24
N LEU A 81 -9.28 4.95 -7.27
CA LEU A 81 -10.33 5.95 -7.13
C LEU A 81 -10.09 7.16 -8.04
N SER A 82 -8.85 7.58 -8.18
CA SER A 82 -8.52 8.70 -9.05
C SER A 82 -7.03 8.75 -9.29
N HIS A 83 -6.63 9.47 -10.32
CA HIS A 83 -5.23 9.80 -10.52
C HIS A 83 -5.13 11.16 -11.16
N GLU A 84 -4.04 11.86 -10.88
CA GLU A 84 -3.80 13.19 -11.41
C GLU A 84 -2.33 13.29 -11.78
N GLN A 85 -2.04 13.74 -12.97
CA GLN A 85 -0.66 13.96 -13.38
C GLN A 85 -0.21 15.32 -12.85
N LEU A 86 0.82 15.33 -12.02
CA LEU A 86 1.31 16.55 -11.41
C LEU A 86 2.46 17.17 -12.21
N SER A 87 3.20 16.35 -12.93
CA SER A 87 4.28 16.81 -13.80
C SER A 87 4.51 15.74 -14.84
N ASP A 88 5.55 15.89 -15.65
CA ASP A 88 5.80 14.91 -16.71
C ASP A 88 5.97 13.49 -16.19
N THR A 89 6.50 13.33 -14.98
CA THR A 89 6.79 12.00 -14.46
C THR A 89 6.14 11.70 -13.12
N ILE A 90 5.40 12.64 -12.54
CA ILE A 90 4.89 12.48 -11.17
C ILE A 90 3.36 12.47 -11.20
N PHE A 91 2.79 11.50 -10.47
CA PHE A 91 1.35 11.28 -10.45
C PHE A 91 0.85 11.12 -9.02
N LEU A 92 -0.29 11.72 -8.73
CA LEU A 92 -0.99 11.52 -7.46
C LEU A 92 -2.07 10.47 -7.71
N VAL A 93 -2.05 9.38 -6.96
CA VAL A 93 -2.99 8.29 -7.16
C VAL A 93 -3.70 8.00 -5.86
N ARG A 94 -5.03 7.94 -5.89
CA ARG A 94 -5.81 7.56 -4.72
C ARG A 94 -6.36 6.17 -4.95
N VAL A 95 -6.24 5.32 -3.93
CA VAL A 95 -6.60 3.92 -4.06
C VAL A 95 -7.33 3.44 -2.81
N ARG A 96 -8.27 2.56 -3.00
CA ARG A 96 -8.89 1.81 -1.91
C ARG A 96 -8.34 0.40 -1.99
N TRP A 97 -7.62 -0.02 -0.95
CA TRP A 97 -7.13 -1.40 -0.87
C TRP A 97 -8.24 -2.26 -0.28
N LEU A 98 -8.43 -3.44 -0.85
CA LEU A 98 -9.51 -4.35 -0.43
C LEU A 98 -8.86 -5.60 0.16
N PHE A 99 -9.22 -5.93 1.39
CA PHE A 99 -8.57 -7.02 2.11
C PHE A 99 -9.54 -8.19 2.28
N TYR A 100 -9.14 -9.37 1.83
CA TYR A 100 -9.98 -10.55 1.79
C TYR A 100 -9.40 -11.68 2.65
N ASP A 101 -10.29 -12.47 3.25
CA ASP A 101 -9.88 -13.65 4.01
C ASP A 101 -9.74 -14.87 3.08
N LYS A 102 -9.43 -16.03 3.65
CA LYS A 102 -9.17 -17.22 2.85
C LYS A 102 -10.39 -17.71 2.12
N ASP A 103 -11.58 -17.31 2.54
CA ASP A 103 -12.81 -17.73 1.89
C ASP A 103 -13.25 -16.73 0.83
N GLY A 104 -12.45 -15.69 0.60
CA GLY A 104 -12.78 -14.69 -0.41
C GLY A 104 -13.71 -13.60 0.07
N ASN A 105 -14.00 -13.55 1.37
CA ASN A 105 -14.88 -12.53 1.91
C ASN A 105 -14.07 -11.28 2.26
N GLN A 106 -14.60 -10.14 1.91
CA GLN A 106 -13.90 -8.88 2.21
C GLN A 106 -13.99 -8.62 3.71
N MET A 107 -12.82 -8.49 4.35
CA MET A 107 -12.77 -8.23 5.77
C MET A 107 -12.80 -6.74 6.07
N THR A 108 -12.09 -5.96 5.29
CA THR A 108 -12.01 -4.51 5.50
C THR A 108 -11.44 -3.88 4.24
N ASP A 109 -11.25 -2.57 4.28
CA ASP A 109 -10.60 -1.83 3.20
C ASP A 109 -9.80 -0.70 3.84
N SER A 110 -9.03 0.01 3.05
CA SER A 110 -8.38 1.22 3.53
C SER A 110 -8.10 2.15 2.36
N LEU A 111 -8.12 3.44 2.66
CA LEU A 111 -7.86 4.47 1.67
C LEU A 111 -6.44 4.98 1.82
N ALA A 112 -5.77 5.20 0.71
CA ALA A 112 -4.44 5.77 0.74
C ALA A 112 -4.21 6.59 -0.53
N SER A 113 -3.35 7.59 -0.42
CA SER A 113 -2.92 8.37 -1.57
C SER A 113 -1.43 8.16 -1.73
N TYR A 114 -0.98 8.05 -2.97
CA TYR A 114 0.43 7.82 -3.27
C TYR A 114 0.93 8.86 -4.24
N ILE A 115 2.17 9.28 -4.06
CA ILE A 115 2.87 10.04 -5.08
C ILE A 115 3.79 9.06 -5.78
N LEU A 116 3.51 8.79 -7.05
CA LEU A 116 4.31 7.88 -7.86
C LEU A 116 5.16 8.68 -8.82
N ARG A 117 6.36 8.20 -9.10
CA ARG A 117 7.22 8.81 -10.09
C ARG A 117 7.60 7.75 -11.13
N ARG A 118 7.52 8.11 -12.40
CA ARG A 118 7.93 7.21 -13.48
C ARG A 118 9.41 7.42 -13.75
N GLY A 119 10.21 6.42 -13.52
CA GLY A 119 11.63 6.44 -13.82
C GLY A 119 11.98 5.41 -14.86
N ASP A 120 13.28 5.11 -15.00
CA ASP A 120 13.73 4.16 -16.02
C ASP A 120 13.19 2.76 -15.78
N GLU A 121 12.89 2.42 -14.55
CA GLU A 121 12.40 1.08 -14.22
C GLU A 121 10.90 1.06 -13.97
N GLY A 122 10.20 2.09 -14.39
CA GLY A 122 8.76 2.13 -14.21
C GLY A 122 8.35 3.01 -13.05
N LEU A 123 7.12 2.82 -12.60
CA LEU A 123 6.58 3.63 -11.52
C LEU A 123 7.08 3.14 -10.17
N ARG A 124 7.40 4.09 -9.29
CA ARG A 124 7.74 3.79 -7.91
C ARG A 124 7.08 4.82 -7.02
N ALA A 125 6.66 4.41 -5.83
CA ALA A 125 6.07 5.33 -4.87
C ALA A 125 7.16 6.03 -4.08
N PHE A 126 7.00 7.29 -3.82
CA PHE A 126 7.92 8.03 -2.96
C PHE A 126 7.21 8.55 -1.72
N VAL A 127 5.89 8.69 -1.77
CA VAL A 127 5.10 9.13 -0.63
C VAL A 127 3.83 8.31 -0.57
N CYS A 128 3.46 7.88 0.62
CA CYS A 128 2.18 7.25 0.88
C CYS A 128 1.50 8.02 2.00
N VAL A 129 0.24 8.40 1.81
CA VAL A 129 -0.56 9.06 2.83
C VAL A 129 -1.74 8.14 3.14
N PRO A 130 -1.62 7.26 4.16
CA PRO A 130 -2.75 6.43 4.56
C PRO A 130 -3.79 7.32 5.23
N ALA A 131 -5.05 7.11 4.90
CA ALA A 131 -6.10 7.99 5.42
C ALA A 131 -6.85 7.39 6.59
N ASP A 132 -7.18 6.10 6.52
CA ASP A 132 -8.04 5.49 7.53
C ASP A 132 -7.61 4.08 7.92
N ASP A 133 -6.39 3.68 7.59
CA ASP A 133 -5.95 2.31 7.84
C ASP A 133 -5.93 1.98 9.33
N ALA A 134 -5.51 2.92 10.19
CA ALA A 134 -5.44 2.65 11.61
C ALA A 134 -6.83 2.39 12.19
N GLU A 135 -7.81 3.19 11.79
CA GLU A 135 -9.18 3.01 12.27
C GLU A 135 -9.77 1.71 11.76
N LYS A 136 -9.53 1.37 10.50
CA LYS A 136 -10.06 0.15 9.91
C LYS A 136 -9.44 -1.08 10.52
N LEU A 137 -8.12 -1.04 10.78
CA LEU A 137 -7.45 -2.16 11.42
C LEU A 137 -7.93 -2.34 12.86
N GLN A 138 -8.14 -1.25 13.59
CA GLN A 138 -8.63 -1.34 14.95
C GLN A 138 -10.04 -1.95 14.97
N ALA A 139 -10.90 -1.52 14.06
CA ALA A 139 -12.26 -2.04 13.99
C ALA A 139 -12.24 -3.54 13.67
N LEU A 140 -11.40 -3.94 12.73
CA LEU A 140 -11.29 -5.35 12.37
C LEU A 140 -10.74 -6.17 13.50
N ALA A 141 -9.72 -5.67 14.20
CA ALA A 141 -9.12 -6.38 15.32
C ALA A 141 -10.14 -6.56 16.44
N THR A 142 -10.94 -5.54 16.72
CA THR A 142 -11.97 -5.64 17.73
C THR A 142 -13.00 -6.69 17.34
N GLU A 143 -13.41 -6.68 16.07
CA GLU A 143 -14.39 -7.65 15.59
C GLU A 143 -13.87 -9.08 15.72
N LYS A 144 -12.58 -9.29 15.47
CA LYS A 144 -12.00 -10.64 15.50
C LYS A 144 -11.42 -11.02 16.85
N GLY A 145 -11.45 -10.11 17.82
CA GLY A 145 -10.91 -10.40 19.15
C GLY A 145 -9.39 -10.45 19.17
N VAL A 146 -8.73 -9.70 18.30
CA VAL A 146 -7.28 -9.68 18.21
C VAL A 146 -6.76 -8.36 18.76
N SER A 147 -5.69 -8.39 19.55
CA SER A 147 -5.09 -7.18 20.08
C SER A 147 -4.02 -6.67 19.12
N LEU A 148 -4.06 -5.39 18.79
CA LEU A 148 -3.06 -4.80 17.93
C LEU A 148 -1.72 -4.65 18.65
N PHE A 149 -1.74 -4.60 19.98
CA PHE A 149 -0.53 -4.33 20.74
C PHE A 149 -0.05 -5.52 21.53
N ASP A 150 -0.60 -6.69 21.26
CA ASP A 150 -0.22 -7.86 22.01
C ASP A 150 0.91 -8.54 21.30
N GLU A 151 2.07 -8.14 21.65
CA GLU A 151 3.11 -8.78 21.03
C GLU A 151 3.83 -9.59 21.93
N THR A 152 3.51 -9.61 23.08
CA THR A 152 4.21 -10.45 23.89
C THR A 152 3.89 -11.79 23.67
N ALA A 153 2.99 -11.84 23.07
CA ALA A 153 2.62 -13.17 22.95
C ALA A 153 3.66 -14.08 22.92
#